data_ea4a8a41620964a653ea0e4ddf4f10ac
#
_entry.id   ea4a8a41620964a653ea0e4ddf4f10ac
#
_cell.length_a   1.000
_cell.length_b   1.000
_cell.length_c   1.000
_cell.angle_alpha   90.00
_cell.angle_beta   90.00
_cell.angle_gamma   90.00
#
_symmetry.space_group_name_H-M   'P 1'
#
loop_
_entity.id
_entity.type
_entity.pdbx_description
1 polymer ?
#
loop_
_entity_poly.entity_id
_entity_poly.type
_entity_poly.pdbx_seq_one_letter_code
_entity_poly.pdbx_strand_id
1 'polypeptide(L)'
;VSPEEFGIASVEVMETVGVVSLGTTADHEGGATVDALVVTLFRTEGARLVSLARLFVDDRTAAEDLVQEAFIRLARTAQRIRDKERAAAYLRSIVINLARDHNRRGLVSFRHRPPAAPDEPSAEEHAAETEERQEVVAALRALPKRQRDCVALRYYLDLSIPDIAETLGVSTNSVKTHLQRGLRSMAQTLEAKR
;
A
#
# COMPACT_ATOMS: atom_id res chain seq x y z
N VAL A 1 2.17 12.55 -16.47
CA VAL A 1 0.95 11.74 -16.57
C VAL A 1 -0.02 12.36 -15.61
N SER A 2 -1.10 12.95 -16.13
CA SER A 2 -2.08 13.72 -15.37
C SER A 2 -2.96 12.79 -14.51
N PRO A 3 -3.45 13.26 -13.35
CA PRO A 3 -4.26 12.46 -12.42
C PRO A 3 -5.59 11.96 -12.98
N GLU A 4 -6.02 12.48 -14.12
CA GLU A 4 -7.31 12.18 -14.75
C GLU A 4 -7.34 10.87 -15.55
N GLU A 5 -6.17 10.25 -15.82
CA GLU A 5 -6.09 8.98 -16.57
C GLU A 5 -6.30 7.73 -15.72
N PHE A 6 -6.37 7.89 -14.40
CA PHE A 6 -6.76 6.79 -13.54
C PHE A 6 -8.22 6.98 -13.13
N GLY A 7 -9.12 6.25 -13.79
CA GLY A 7 -10.56 6.23 -13.54
C GLY A 7 -10.90 5.81 -12.11
N ILE A 8 -10.48 6.62 -11.15
CA ILE A 8 -10.92 6.55 -9.78
C ILE A 8 -12.19 7.40 -9.74
N ALA A 9 -13.33 6.80 -9.46
CA ALA A 9 -14.53 7.48 -9.02
C ALA A 9 -14.21 8.20 -7.70
N SER A 10 -13.50 9.34 -7.82
CA SER A 10 -12.85 10.02 -6.70
C SER A 10 -13.82 10.84 -5.86
N VAL A 11 -15.10 10.90 -6.20
CA VAL A 11 -16.08 11.74 -5.53
C VAL A 11 -17.04 10.91 -4.67
N GLU A 12 -17.41 9.70 -5.08
CA GLU A 12 -18.35 8.86 -4.32
C GLU A 12 -17.74 8.25 -3.04
N VAL A 13 -16.42 8.01 -3.01
CA VAL A 13 -15.75 7.47 -1.81
C VAL A 13 -15.68 8.49 -0.68
N MET A 14 -15.72 9.79 -0.98
CA MET A 14 -15.77 10.83 0.06
C MET A 14 -17.16 11.01 0.69
N GLU A 15 -18.23 10.64 -0.01
CA GLU A 15 -19.59 10.69 0.56
C GLU A 15 -19.91 9.47 1.42
N THR A 16 -19.25 8.34 1.22
CA THR A 16 -19.46 7.11 2.02
C THR A 16 -18.62 7.10 3.30
N VAL A 17 -17.54 7.89 3.40
CA VAL A 17 -16.95 8.25 4.69
C VAL A 17 -17.82 9.34 5.30
N GLY A 18 -19.03 8.97 5.71
CA GLY A 18 -19.95 9.85 6.36
C GLY A 18 -19.24 10.61 7.46
N VAL A 19 -19.21 11.93 7.32
CA VAL A 19 -18.96 12.84 8.42
C VAL A 19 -20.05 12.54 9.45
N VAL A 20 -19.80 11.56 10.32
CA VAL A 20 -20.58 11.38 11.53
C VAL A 20 -20.23 12.57 12.39
N SER A 21 -21.04 13.61 12.24
CA SER A 21 -21.11 14.72 13.17
C SER A 21 -21.57 14.16 14.53
N LEU A 22 -20.61 13.64 15.28
CA LEU A 22 -20.79 13.40 16.70
C LEU A 22 -20.58 14.74 17.38
N GLY A 23 -21.70 15.42 17.63
CA GLY A 23 -21.72 16.60 18.45
C GLY A 23 -21.10 16.32 19.82
N THR A 24 -20.13 17.15 20.16
CA THR A 24 -19.91 17.66 21.51
C THR A 24 -18.87 18.79 21.41
N THR A 25 -19.25 19.92 21.90
CA THR A 25 -18.54 21.19 22.02
C THR A 25 -17.21 21.03 22.77
N ALA A 26 -16.15 21.64 22.19
CA ALA A 26 -14.78 21.85 22.71
C ALA A 26 -13.73 20.91 22.14
N ASP A 27 -13.34 21.13 20.88
CA ASP A 27 -12.00 20.83 20.30
C ASP A 27 -12.02 21.09 18.78
N HIS A 28 -12.57 22.23 18.34
CA HIS A 28 -12.78 22.51 16.91
C HIS A 28 -11.50 22.79 16.11
N GLU A 29 -10.41 23.21 16.76
CA GLU A 29 -9.16 23.51 16.05
C GLU A 29 -8.30 22.26 15.79
N GLY A 30 -8.34 21.27 16.67
CA GLY A 30 -7.60 20.01 16.51
C GLY A 30 -8.20 19.06 15.45
N GLY A 31 -9.52 19.01 15.36
CA GLY A 31 -10.24 18.16 14.39
C GLY A 31 -10.02 18.61 12.94
N ALA A 32 -10.14 19.91 12.68
CA ALA A 32 -9.97 20.46 11.33
C ALA A 32 -8.54 20.25 10.76
N THR A 33 -7.52 20.26 11.61
CA THR A 33 -6.13 20.00 11.22
C THR A 33 -5.87 18.52 10.93
N VAL A 34 -6.53 17.62 11.66
CA VAL A 34 -6.43 16.16 11.43
C VAL A 34 -7.10 15.77 10.13
N ASP A 35 -8.31 16.26 9.88
CA ASP A 35 -9.03 16.00 8.64
C ASP A 35 -8.27 16.54 7.43
N ALA A 36 -7.69 17.75 7.53
CA ALA A 36 -6.86 18.31 6.49
C ALA A 36 -5.60 17.47 6.21
N LEU A 37 -4.96 16.88 7.23
CA LEU A 37 -3.83 15.99 7.07
C LEU A 37 -4.23 14.70 6.32
N VAL A 38 -5.31 14.06 6.75
CA VAL A 38 -5.80 12.81 6.12
C VAL A 38 -6.20 13.06 4.67
N VAL A 39 -6.93 14.13 4.38
CA VAL A 39 -7.31 14.52 3.01
C VAL A 39 -6.07 14.80 2.16
N THR A 40 -5.08 15.50 2.70
CA THR A 40 -3.84 15.76 1.97
C THR A 40 -3.11 14.48 1.62
N LEU A 41 -2.95 13.56 2.59
CA LEU A 41 -2.29 12.27 2.37
C LEU A 41 -3.09 11.39 1.39
N PHE A 42 -4.42 11.44 1.45
CA PHE A 42 -5.25 10.71 0.48
C PHE A 42 -4.99 11.19 -0.95
N ARG A 43 -4.97 12.50 -1.16
CA ARG A 43 -4.71 13.09 -2.49
C ARG A 43 -3.28 12.84 -2.99
N THR A 44 -2.27 12.86 -2.11
CA THR A 44 -0.86 12.74 -2.51
C THR A 44 -0.36 11.30 -2.57
N GLU A 45 -0.85 10.41 -1.71
CA GLU A 45 -0.32 9.06 -1.54
C GLU A 45 -1.32 7.96 -1.94
N GLY A 46 -2.65 8.27 -1.98
CA GLY A 46 -3.71 7.25 -2.10
C GLY A 46 -3.51 6.32 -3.29
N ALA A 47 -3.39 6.84 -4.51
CA ALA A 47 -3.19 6.04 -5.72
C ALA A 47 -1.90 5.21 -5.68
N ARG A 48 -0.80 5.80 -5.16
CA ARG A 48 0.48 5.10 -5.02
C ARG A 48 0.41 3.97 -4.00
N LEU A 49 -0.39 4.14 -2.95
CA LEU A 49 -0.59 3.11 -1.92
C LEU A 49 -1.45 1.96 -2.43
N VAL A 50 -2.49 2.21 -3.24
CA VAL A 50 -3.26 1.15 -3.92
C VAL A 50 -2.33 0.34 -4.83
N SER A 51 -1.56 1.00 -5.64
CA SER A 51 -0.59 0.34 -6.51
C SER A 51 0.50 -0.40 -5.72
N LEU A 52 0.97 0.13 -4.58
CA LEU A 52 1.85 -0.59 -3.66
C LEU A 52 1.16 -1.86 -3.13
N ALA A 53 -0.08 -1.75 -2.67
CA ALA A 53 -0.85 -2.90 -2.14
C ALA A 53 -1.00 -4.00 -3.19
N ARG A 54 -1.21 -3.67 -4.47
CA ARG A 54 -1.27 -4.62 -5.60
C ARG A 54 0.02 -5.44 -5.80
N LEU A 55 1.17 -4.97 -5.34
CA LEU A 55 2.40 -5.79 -5.33
C LEU A 55 2.32 -6.96 -4.33
N PHE A 56 1.42 -6.88 -3.37
CA PHE A 56 1.28 -7.86 -2.30
C PHE A 56 0.01 -8.71 -2.43
N VAL A 57 -1.07 -8.17 -2.98
CA VAL A 57 -2.36 -8.86 -3.19
C VAL A 57 -2.69 -8.91 -4.67
N ASP A 58 -3.39 -9.97 -5.11
CA ASP A 58 -3.67 -10.20 -6.52
C ASP A 58 -4.90 -9.42 -7.00
N ASP A 59 -5.83 -9.14 -6.10
CA ASP A 59 -7.10 -8.50 -6.39
C ASP A 59 -7.03 -6.99 -6.15
N ARG A 60 -7.52 -6.22 -7.14
CA ARG A 60 -7.57 -4.74 -7.08
C ARG A 60 -8.50 -4.25 -6.00
N THR A 61 -9.70 -4.84 -5.91
CA THR A 61 -10.69 -4.47 -4.89
C THR A 61 -10.13 -4.71 -3.49
N ALA A 62 -9.46 -5.84 -3.27
CA ALA A 62 -8.77 -6.08 -2.00
C ALA A 62 -7.67 -5.06 -1.72
N ALA A 63 -6.93 -4.61 -2.73
CA ALA A 63 -5.91 -3.57 -2.55
C ALA A 63 -6.53 -2.22 -2.16
N GLU A 64 -7.63 -1.83 -2.79
CA GLU A 64 -8.39 -0.61 -2.49
C GLU A 64 -8.97 -0.67 -1.07
N ASP A 65 -9.59 -1.77 -0.68
CA ASP A 65 -10.12 -1.99 0.68
C ASP A 65 -9.03 -1.88 1.76
N LEU A 66 -7.87 -2.46 1.49
CA LEU A 66 -6.72 -2.38 2.41
C LEU A 66 -6.25 -0.94 2.61
N VAL A 67 -6.24 -0.16 1.53
CA VAL A 67 -5.84 1.26 1.60
C VAL A 67 -6.91 2.08 2.30
N GLN A 68 -8.20 1.86 2.04
CA GLN A 68 -9.28 2.51 2.77
C GLN A 68 -9.20 2.23 4.27
N GLU A 69 -9.03 0.96 4.67
CA GLU A 69 -8.86 0.58 6.08
C GLU A 69 -7.62 1.24 6.70
N ALA A 70 -6.53 1.40 5.93
CA ALA A 70 -5.33 2.10 6.39
C ALA A 70 -5.61 3.58 6.68
N PHE A 71 -6.38 4.27 5.84
CA PHE A 71 -6.79 5.67 6.07
C PHE A 71 -7.73 5.79 7.26
N ILE A 72 -8.67 4.87 7.46
CA ILE A 72 -9.54 4.84 8.63
C ILE A 72 -8.72 4.70 9.92
N ARG A 73 -7.71 3.83 9.93
CA ARG A 73 -6.81 3.66 11.09
C ARG A 73 -5.95 4.90 11.32
N LEU A 74 -5.44 5.51 10.25
CA LEU A 74 -4.71 6.78 10.35
C LEU A 74 -5.60 7.85 10.97
N ALA A 75 -6.82 8.06 10.49
CA ALA A 75 -7.75 9.07 10.99
C ALA A 75 -8.00 8.92 12.50
N ARG A 76 -8.20 7.69 12.98
CA ARG A 76 -8.37 7.40 14.41
C ARG A 76 -7.14 7.73 15.27
N THR A 77 -5.95 7.75 14.67
CA THR A 77 -4.68 7.95 15.38
C THR A 77 -4.08 9.34 15.12
N ALA A 78 -4.56 10.04 14.10
CA ALA A 78 -3.97 11.26 13.57
C ALA A 78 -3.92 12.41 14.59
N GLN A 79 -4.84 12.45 15.56
CA GLN A 79 -4.79 13.44 16.67
C GLN A 79 -3.47 13.37 17.47
N ARG A 80 -2.79 12.22 17.46
CA ARG A 80 -1.52 12.00 18.16
C ARG A 80 -0.30 12.25 17.28
N ILE A 81 -0.50 12.40 15.96
CA ILE A 81 0.57 12.55 14.98
C ILE A 81 0.52 13.97 14.43
N ARG A 82 1.42 14.85 14.90
CA ARG A 82 1.49 16.23 14.46
C ARG A 82 2.34 16.46 13.22
N ASP A 83 3.16 15.48 12.86
CA ASP A 83 4.13 15.53 11.77
C ASP A 83 3.61 14.76 10.55
N LYS A 84 3.51 15.47 9.40
CA LYS A 84 3.03 14.90 8.14
C LYS A 84 3.91 13.75 7.64
N GLU A 85 5.23 13.86 7.80
CA GLU A 85 6.16 12.82 7.34
C GLU A 85 5.99 11.54 8.16
N ARG A 86 5.84 11.67 9.48
CA ARG A 86 5.52 10.54 10.37
C ARG A 86 4.16 9.94 10.07
N ALA A 87 3.16 10.75 9.74
CA ALA A 87 1.84 10.26 9.35
C ALA A 87 1.91 9.45 8.05
N ALA A 88 2.70 9.91 7.06
CA ALA A 88 2.91 9.18 5.82
C ALA A 88 3.66 7.86 6.05
N ALA A 89 4.73 7.86 6.84
CA ALA A 89 5.46 6.64 7.21
C ALA A 89 4.55 5.64 7.95
N TYR A 90 3.74 6.14 8.90
CA TYR A 90 2.77 5.32 9.63
C TYR A 90 1.70 4.73 8.70
N LEU A 91 1.13 5.53 7.80
CA LEU A 91 0.15 5.08 6.81
C LEU A 91 0.73 3.95 5.93
N ARG A 92 1.94 4.12 5.39
CA ARG A 92 2.62 3.08 4.59
C ARG A 92 2.83 1.80 5.41
N SER A 93 3.19 1.91 6.69
CA SER A 93 3.35 0.77 7.58
C SER A 93 2.05 0.01 7.80
N ILE A 94 0.91 0.72 7.92
CA ILE A 94 -0.41 0.11 8.05
C ILE A 94 -0.74 -0.68 6.78
N VAL A 95 -0.59 -0.07 5.58
CA VAL A 95 -0.87 -0.73 4.30
C VAL A 95 -0.07 -2.02 4.16
N ILE A 96 1.24 -1.98 4.40
CA ILE A 96 2.10 -3.16 4.32
C ILE A 96 1.66 -4.24 5.32
N ASN A 97 1.31 -3.87 6.55
CA ASN A 97 0.87 -4.83 7.56
C ASN A 97 -0.47 -5.46 7.19
N LEU A 98 -1.44 -4.67 6.71
CA LEU A 98 -2.72 -5.16 6.24
C LEU A 98 -2.58 -6.12 5.05
N ALA A 99 -1.77 -5.74 4.06
CA ALA A 99 -1.50 -6.59 2.90
C ALA A 99 -0.84 -7.93 3.29
N ARG A 100 0.03 -7.91 4.28
CA ARG A 100 0.63 -9.14 4.84
C ARG A 100 -0.38 -10.02 5.56
N ASP A 101 -1.28 -9.42 6.33
CA ASP A 101 -2.30 -10.16 7.07
C ASP A 101 -3.36 -10.73 6.12
N HIS A 102 -3.69 -10.01 5.05
CA HIS A 102 -4.55 -10.50 3.97
C HIS A 102 -3.97 -11.79 3.36
N ASN A 103 -2.72 -11.77 2.94
CA ASN A 103 -2.05 -12.96 2.38
C ASN A 103 -1.97 -14.12 3.36
N ARG A 104 -1.73 -13.85 4.66
CA ARG A 104 -1.71 -14.89 5.69
C ARG A 104 -3.09 -15.54 5.86
N ARG A 105 -4.16 -14.76 5.82
CA ARG A 105 -5.54 -15.27 5.90
C ARG A 105 -5.92 -16.01 4.62
N GLY A 106 -5.53 -15.49 3.45
CA GLY A 106 -5.71 -16.15 2.16
C GLY A 106 -5.08 -17.53 2.13
N LEU A 107 -3.85 -17.69 2.58
CA LEU A 107 -3.17 -19.00 2.68
C LEU A 107 -3.90 -19.99 3.60
N VAL A 108 -4.56 -19.53 4.66
CA VAL A 108 -5.39 -20.35 5.54
C VAL A 108 -6.75 -20.67 4.88
N SER A 109 -7.33 -19.71 4.15
CA SER A 109 -8.63 -19.83 3.48
C SER A 109 -8.55 -20.64 2.18
N PHE A 110 -7.40 -20.69 1.49
CA PHE A 110 -7.19 -21.48 0.27
C PHE A 110 -7.41 -22.99 0.48
N ARG A 111 -7.37 -23.47 1.72
CA ARG A 111 -7.72 -24.86 2.04
C ARG A 111 -9.23 -25.15 1.98
N HIS A 112 -10.10 -24.13 1.94
CA HIS A 112 -11.54 -24.31 2.10
C HIS A 112 -12.43 -23.41 1.21
N ARG A 113 -11.87 -22.68 0.22
CA ARG A 113 -12.67 -21.83 -0.68
C ARG A 113 -12.52 -22.28 -2.13
N PRO A 114 -13.66 -22.48 -2.87
CA PRO A 114 -13.60 -22.60 -4.33
C PRO A 114 -12.92 -21.35 -4.90
N PRO A 115 -12.17 -21.45 -6.02
CA PRO A 115 -11.58 -20.29 -6.65
C PRO A 115 -12.71 -19.29 -6.95
N ALA A 116 -12.61 -18.10 -6.38
CA ALA A 116 -13.43 -16.97 -6.82
C ALA A 116 -13.09 -16.75 -8.30
N ALA A 117 -14.12 -16.58 -9.13
CA ALA A 117 -13.91 -16.16 -10.51
C ALA A 117 -13.02 -14.93 -10.48
N PRO A 118 -11.95 -14.86 -11.29
CA PRO A 118 -11.15 -13.65 -11.38
C PRO A 118 -12.11 -12.53 -11.81
N ASP A 119 -12.15 -11.44 -11.04
CA ASP A 119 -12.73 -10.20 -11.53
C ASP A 119 -12.02 -9.91 -12.84
N GLU A 120 -12.76 -9.87 -13.94
CA GLU A 120 -12.19 -9.59 -15.26
C GLU A 120 -11.64 -8.16 -15.20
N PRO A 121 -10.31 -7.97 -15.27
CA PRO A 121 -9.72 -6.65 -15.39
C PRO A 121 -10.23 -6.05 -16.70
N SER A 122 -10.47 -4.76 -16.73
CA SER A 122 -10.89 -4.11 -17.98
C SER A 122 -9.86 -4.38 -19.08
N ALA A 123 -10.31 -4.51 -20.33
CA ALA A 123 -9.44 -4.84 -21.47
C ALA A 123 -8.28 -3.83 -21.64
N GLU A 124 -8.41 -2.61 -21.13
CA GLU A 124 -7.37 -1.58 -21.12
C GLU A 124 -6.27 -1.83 -20.08
N GLU A 125 -6.59 -2.45 -18.93
CA GLU A 125 -5.59 -2.83 -17.92
C GLU A 125 -4.75 -4.05 -18.36
N HIS A 126 -5.30 -4.96 -19.16
CA HIS A 126 -4.57 -6.11 -19.71
C HIS A 126 -3.56 -5.72 -20.79
N ALA A 127 -3.85 -4.69 -21.58
CA ALA A 127 -2.95 -4.25 -22.65
C ALA A 127 -1.66 -3.61 -22.13
N ALA A 128 -1.60 -3.18 -20.87
CA ALA A 128 -0.46 -2.48 -20.29
C ALA A 128 0.48 -3.36 -19.44
N GLU A 129 0.11 -4.58 -19.10
CA GLU A 129 0.99 -5.49 -18.36
C GLU A 129 1.77 -6.36 -19.34
N THR A 130 2.98 -5.94 -19.67
CA THR A 130 3.91 -6.78 -20.42
C THR A 130 4.24 -8.03 -19.59
N GLU A 131 4.48 -9.17 -20.26
CA GLU A 131 4.90 -10.43 -19.64
C GLU A 131 6.12 -10.21 -18.70
N GLU A 132 7.03 -9.32 -19.10
CA GLU A 132 8.19 -8.90 -18.31
C GLU A 132 7.80 -8.27 -16.96
N ARG A 133 6.75 -7.44 -16.93
CA ARG A 133 6.26 -6.84 -15.69
C ARG A 133 5.67 -7.89 -14.73
N GLN A 134 4.92 -8.84 -15.27
CA GLN A 134 4.37 -9.94 -14.47
C GLN A 134 5.47 -10.81 -13.87
N GLU A 135 6.54 -11.07 -14.62
CA GLU A 135 7.72 -11.81 -14.11
C GLU A 135 8.42 -11.07 -12.96
N VAL A 136 8.62 -9.74 -13.09
CA VAL A 136 9.21 -8.92 -12.02
C VAL A 136 8.36 -8.94 -10.76
N VAL A 137 7.02 -8.80 -10.89
CA VAL A 137 6.10 -8.86 -9.77
C VAL A 137 6.12 -10.24 -9.11
N ALA A 138 6.14 -11.31 -9.90
CA ALA A 138 6.23 -12.68 -9.38
C ALA A 138 7.56 -12.91 -8.62
N ALA A 139 8.69 -12.43 -9.16
CA ALA A 139 9.98 -12.50 -8.49
C ALA A 139 9.98 -11.71 -7.16
N LEU A 140 9.37 -10.51 -7.16
CA LEU A 140 9.21 -9.70 -5.95
C LEU A 140 8.37 -10.44 -4.89
N ARG A 141 7.27 -11.06 -5.28
CA ARG A 141 6.38 -11.80 -4.38
C ARG A 141 7.04 -13.04 -3.79
N ALA A 142 7.97 -13.65 -4.50
CA ALA A 142 8.75 -14.80 -4.02
C ALA A 142 9.80 -14.43 -2.95
N LEU A 143 10.14 -13.15 -2.78
CA LEU A 143 11.09 -12.71 -1.78
C LEU A 143 10.61 -12.96 -0.35
N PRO A 144 11.55 -13.26 0.59
CA PRO A 144 11.26 -13.19 2.01
C PRO A 144 10.67 -11.83 2.40
N LYS A 145 9.70 -11.84 3.30
CA LYS A 145 8.85 -10.72 3.70
C LYS A 145 9.59 -9.38 3.83
N ARG A 146 10.66 -9.31 4.63
CA ARG A 146 11.41 -8.07 4.87
C ARG A 146 12.18 -7.59 3.65
N GLN A 147 12.66 -8.50 2.81
CA GLN A 147 13.35 -8.14 1.56
C GLN A 147 12.36 -7.54 0.57
N ARG A 148 11.21 -8.19 0.38
CA ARG A 148 10.12 -7.70 -0.47
C ARG A 148 9.66 -6.31 -0.06
N ASP A 149 9.43 -6.08 1.23
CA ASP A 149 8.98 -4.78 1.74
C ASP A 149 10.00 -3.68 1.43
N CYS A 150 11.29 -3.93 1.71
CA CYS A 150 12.34 -2.96 1.43
C CYS A 150 12.46 -2.67 -0.07
N VAL A 151 12.42 -3.69 -0.93
CA VAL A 151 12.49 -3.54 -2.39
C VAL A 151 11.27 -2.76 -2.91
N ALA A 152 10.05 -3.12 -2.49
CA ALA A 152 8.84 -2.43 -2.89
C ALA A 152 8.86 -0.95 -2.48
N LEU A 153 9.21 -0.64 -1.22
CA LEU A 153 9.29 0.75 -0.74
C LEU A 153 10.37 1.55 -1.47
N ARG A 154 11.53 0.95 -1.76
CA ARG A 154 12.63 1.63 -2.42
C ARG A 154 12.34 1.93 -3.89
N TYR A 155 11.88 0.94 -4.65
CA TYR A 155 11.82 1.04 -6.11
C TYR A 155 10.43 1.38 -6.63
N TYR A 156 9.39 1.16 -5.85
CA TYR A 156 8.02 1.50 -6.23
C TYR A 156 7.59 2.86 -5.68
N LEU A 157 7.89 3.17 -4.41
CA LEU A 157 7.60 4.47 -3.80
C LEU A 157 8.78 5.44 -3.81
N ASP A 158 9.95 5.02 -4.28
CA ASP A 158 11.20 5.79 -4.32
C ASP A 158 11.60 6.38 -2.96
N LEU A 159 11.38 5.62 -1.88
CA LEU A 159 11.71 6.06 -0.55
C LEU A 159 13.22 6.00 -0.28
N SER A 160 13.73 6.95 0.50
CA SER A 160 15.08 6.91 1.00
C SER A 160 15.27 5.76 2.02
N ILE A 161 16.52 5.34 2.24
CA ILE A 161 16.82 4.30 3.25
C ILE A 161 16.36 4.71 4.66
N PRO A 162 16.53 5.96 5.11
CA PRO A 162 15.96 6.42 6.38
C PRO A 162 14.43 6.30 6.43
N ASP A 163 13.70 6.71 5.39
CA ASP A 163 12.23 6.66 5.35
C ASP A 163 11.72 5.21 5.38
N ILE A 164 12.41 4.29 4.69
CA ILE A 164 12.12 2.86 4.74
C ILE A 164 12.35 2.32 6.15
N ALA A 165 13.44 2.73 6.81
CA ALA A 165 13.76 2.32 8.17
C ALA A 165 12.68 2.78 9.15
N GLU A 166 12.21 4.03 9.05
CA GLU A 166 11.11 4.58 9.84
C GLU A 166 9.81 3.81 9.55
N THR A 167 9.43 3.66 8.28
CA THR A 167 8.21 2.95 7.85
C THR A 167 8.15 1.52 8.40
N LEU A 168 9.27 0.79 8.38
CA LEU A 168 9.33 -0.62 8.78
C LEU A 168 9.71 -0.84 10.25
N GLY A 169 10.08 0.22 10.98
CA GLY A 169 10.55 0.15 12.36
C GLY A 169 11.84 -0.68 12.51
N VAL A 170 12.80 -0.51 11.60
CA VAL A 170 14.09 -1.23 11.58
C VAL A 170 15.26 -0.26 11.42
N SER A 171 16.50 -0.72 11.65
CA SER A 171 17.68 0.11 11.42
C SER A 171 17.97 0.31 9.92
N THR A 172 18.61 1.42 9.57
CA THR A 172 19.07 1.69 8.20
C THR A 172 20.03 0.62 7.67
N ASN A 173 20.85 0.01 8.54
CA ASN A 173 21.72 -1.10 8.18
C ASN A 173 20.92 -2.36 7.83
N SER A 174 19.85 -2.64 8.56
CA SER A 174 18.92 -3.74 8.22
C SER A 174 18.29 -3.51 6.86
N VAL A 175 17.84 -2.28 6.56
CA VAL A 175 17.29 -1.93 5.24
C VAL A 175 18.30 -2.19 4.13
N LYS A 176 19.54 -1.69 4.27
CA LYS A 176 20.62 -1.93 3.28
C LYS A 176 20.83 -3.42 3.02
N THR A 177 20.90 -4.22 4.08
CA THR A 177 21.09 -5.66 4.00
C THR A 177 19.91 -6.35 3.30
N HIS A 178 18.67 -5.97 3.63
CA HIS A 178 17.48 -6.52 3.00
C HIS A 178 17.38 -6.14 1.52
N LEU A 179 17.68 -4.90 1.16
CA LEU A 179 17.73 -4.46 -0.22
C LEU A 179 18.76 -5.25 -1.03
N GLN A 180 20.00 -5.36 -0.54
CA GLN A 180 21.06 -6.09 -1.22
C GLN A 180 20.69 -7.57 -1.46
N ARG A 181 20.17 -8.24 -0.43
CA ARG A 181 19.76 -9.65 -0.53
C ARG A 181 18.54 -9.82 -1.44
N GLY A 182 17.55 -8.91 -1.34
CA GLY A 182 16.35 -8.95 -2.16
C GLY A 182 16.66 -8.78 -3.64
N LEU A 183 17.48 -7.79 -4.00
CA LEU A 183 17.87 -7.56 -5.40
C LEU A 183 18.67 -8.73 -5.97
N ARG A 184 19.62 -9.31 -5.19
CA ARG A 184 20.37 -10.49 -5.62
C ARG A 184 19.42 -11.67 -5.88
N SER A 185 18.47 -11.93 -5.00
CA SER A 185 17.52 -13.02 -5.17
C SER A 185 16.60 -12.79 -6.37
N MET A 186 16.15 -11.56 -6.61
CA MET A 186 15.36 -11.23 -7.81
C MET A 186 16.16 -11.45 -9.09
N ALA A 187 17.40 -10.97 -9.15
CA ALA A 187 18.27 -11.17 -10.31
C ALA A 187 18.41 -12.67 -10.63
N GLN A 188 18.73 -13.50 -9.65
CA GLN A 188 18.84 -14.95 -9.82
C GLN A 188 17.53 -15.58 -10.33
N THR A 189 16.38 -15.13 -9.81
CA THR A 189 15.08 -15.67 -10.24
C THR A 189 14.74 -15.31 -11.68
N LEU A 190 15.07 -14.08 -12.10
CA LEU A 190 14.81 -13.58 -13.45
C LEU A 190 15.79 -14.17 -14.48
N GLU A 191 17.06 -14.36 -14.09
CA GLU A 191 18.07 -15.02 -14.96
C GLU A 191 17.75 -16.51 -15.19
N ALA A 192 17.22 -17.21 -14.18
CA ALA A 192 16.86 -18.63 -14.30
C ALA A 192 15.66 -18.89 -15.23
N LYS A 193 14.92 -17.85 -15.60
CA LYS A 193 13.75 -17.94 -16.50
C LYS A 193 14.06 -17.58 -17.95
N ARG A 194 15.24 -16.99 -18.20
CA ARG A 194 15.74 -16.66 -19.55
C ARG A 194 16.49 -17.82 -20.16
#